data_86b5ce3a3cdeef78f3e7ab677e747973
#
_entry.id   86b5ce3a3cdeef78f3e7ab677e747973
#
_cell.length_a   1.000
_cell.length_b   1.000
_cell.length_c   1.000
_cell.angle_alpha   90.00
_cell.angle_beta   90.00
_cell.angle_gamma   90.00
#
_symmetry.space_group_name_H-M   'P 1'
#
loop_
_entity.id
_entity.type
_entity.pdbx_description
1 polymer ?
#
loop_
_entity_poly.entity_id
_entity_poly.type
_entity_poly.pdbx_seq_one_letter_code
_entity_poly.pdbx_strand_id
1 'polypeptide(L)'
;MRPHILLNLVGGLLLTSLAMPSAQAADEAAALPEPDGPVMLTVGGDISRTNVGDEARFDRTMLEALPARTIVTSTPWHPESNRFEGPLAEAVLHAAGAEGRRVRVIALNGFEAMIPVSDFERYDVILAMQRNGTPMPIRDFGPLFVLYPFDAHPELVTEAIRFRSVWQVNRIEVY
;
A
#
# COMPACT_ATOMS: atom_id res chain seq x y z
N MET A 1 73.35 -54.42 -21.61
CA MET A 1 71.88 -54.55 -21.69
C MET A 1 71.32 -53.56 -20.70
N ARG A 2 70.64 -52.53 -21.18
CA ARG A 2 70.05 -51.44 -20.35
C ARG A 2 68.54 -51.65 -20.24
N PRO A 3 67.92 -51.59 -19.07
CA PRO A 3 66.44 -51.47 -18.97
C PRO A 3 66.00 -50.07 -19.05
N HIS A 4 64.98 -49.81 -19.86
CA HIS A 4 64.25 -48.56 -19.99
C HIS A 4 63.29 -48.37 -18.82
N ILE A 5 63.43 -47.25 -18.14
CA ILE A 5 62.51 -46.79 -17.11
C ILE A 5 61.42 -45.95 -17.80
N LEU A 6 60.18 -46.44 -17.75
CA LEU A 6 59.01 -45.72 -18.16
C LEU A 6 58.51 -44.83 -16.99
N LEU A 7 58.59 -43.51 -17.20
CA LEU A 7 58.06 -42.51 -16.25
C LEU A 7 56.61 -42.24 -16.59
N ASN A 8 55.70 -42.75 -15.80
CA ASN A 8 54.24 -42.38 -15.90
C ASN A 8 54.00 -41.09 -15.21
N LEU A 9 53.67 -40.05 -16.01
CA LEU A 9 53.17 -38.74 -15.55
C LEU A 9 51.68 -38.83 -15.37
N VAL A 10 51.22 -38.94 -14.10
CA VAL A 10 49.79 -38.80 -13.76
C VAL A 10 49.49 -37.32 -13.59
N GLY A 11 48.87 -36.72 -14.61
CA GLY A 11 48.35 -35.38 -14.54
C GLY A 11 47.07 -35.33 -13.71
N GLY A 12 47.17 -34.81 -12.48
CA GLY A 12 46.02 -34.54 -11.63
C GLY A 12 45.30 -33.27 -12.13
N LEU A 13 44.10 -33.46 -12.68
CA LEU A 13 43.19 -32.36 -13.03
C LEU A 13 42.48 -31.88 -11.76
N LEU A 14 42.94 -30.77 -11.18
CA LEU A 14 42.24 -30.09 -10.09
C LEU A 14 41.03 -29.37 -10.67
N LEU A 15 39.83 -29.94 -10.50
CA LEU A 15 38.57 -29.23 -10.70
C LEU A 15 38.35 -28.29 -9.52
N THR A 16 38.71 -27.03 -9.68
CA THR A 16 38.23 -25.94 -8.78
C THR A 16 36.79 -25.67 -9.09
N SER A 17 35.86 -26.18 -8.25
CA SER A 17 34.47 -25.80 -8.24
C SER A 17 34.38 -24.36 -7.72
N LEU A 18 34.13 -23.38 -8.61
CA LEU A 18 33.66 -22.05 -8.22
C LEU A 18 32.24 -22.21 -7.62
N ALA A 19 32.14 -22.21 -6.32
CA ALA A 19 30.87 -21.96 -5.64
C ALA A 19 30.47 -20.51 -5.90
N MET A 20 29.55 -20.30 -6.82
CA MET A 20 28.87 -19.01 -6.93
C MET A 20 28.02 -18.78 -5.67
N PRO A 21 28.20 -17.70 -4.95
CA PRO A 21 27.23 -17.34 -3.91
C PRO A 21 25.90 -17.12 -4.60
N SER A 22 24.91 -17.96 -4.32
CA SER A 22 23.51 -17.69 -4.61
C SER A 22 23.17 -16.42 -3.83
N ALA A 23 23.09 -15.29 -4.52
CA ALA A 23 22.44 -14.11 -4.00
C ALA A 23 20.96 -14.45 -3.82
N GLN A 24 20.62 -14.99 -2.65
CA GLN A 24 19.29 -14.89 -2.11
C GLN A 24 19.10 -13.40 -1.82
N ALA A 25 18.60 -12.67 -2.84
CA ALA A 25 17.85 -11.47 -2.60
C ALA A 25 16.58 -11.92 -1.86
N ALA A 26 16.69 -12.10 -0.55
CA ALA A 26 15.55 -11.97 0.32
C ALA A 26 15.04 -10.56 0.00
N ASP A 27 13.85 -10.48 -0.54
CA ASP A 27 13.04 -9.29 -0.53
C ASP A 27 12.76 -9.00 0.95
N GLU A 28 13.77 -8.47 1.61
CA GLU A 28 13.66 -7.88 2.93
C GLU A 28 12.84 -6.62 2.68
N ALA A 29 11.50 -6.81 2.69
CA ALA A 29 10.55 -5.73 2.55
C ALA A 29 11.00 -4.62 3.51
N ALA A 30 11.51 -3.53 2.92
CA ALA A 30 12.11 -2.45 3.67
C ALA A 30 11.19 -2.06 4.83
N ALA A 31 11.74 -1.99 6.04
CA ALA A 31 10.98 -1.62 7.23
C ALA A 31 10.26 -0.29 6.95
N LEU A 32 9.00 -0.20 7.37
CA LEU A 32 8.25 1.04 7.23
C LEU A 32 8.96 2.15 8.03
N PRO A 33 9.38 3.28 7.42
CA PRO A 33 10.07 4.33 8.14
C PRO A 33 9.14 4.97 9.19
N GLU A 34 9.72 5.53 10.25
CA GLU A 34 8.94 6.36 11.17
C GLU A 34 8.51 7.67 10.48
N PRO A 35 7.31 8.20 10.80
CA PRO A 35 6.86 9.47 10.23
C PRO A 35 7.69 10.64 10.74
N ASP A 36 8.17 11.49 9.82
CA ASP A 36 8.90 12.73 10.14
C ASP A 36 7.96 13.91 10.44
N GLY A 37 6.70 13.80 9.98
CA GLY A 37 5.68 14.85 10.11
C GLY A 37 4.47 14.42 10.95
N PRO A 38 3.45 15.30 11.03
CA PRO A 38 2.20 14.96 11.69
C PRO A 38 1.54 13.72 11.06
N VAL A 39 1.19 12.73 11.89
CA VAL A 39 0.52 11.51 11.45
C VAL A 39 -0.85 11.86 10.86
N MET A 40 -1.09 11.45 9.62
CA MET A 40 -2.37 11.60 8.93
C MET A 40 -3.21 10.34 8.97
N LEU A 41 -2.57 9.16 8.95
CA LEU A 41 -3.24 7.88 8.95
C LEU A 41 -2.53 6.90 9.87
N THR A 42 -3.30 6.17 10.65
CA THR A 42 -2.83 5.01 11.42
C THR A 42 -3.50 3.76 10.87
N VAL A 43 -2.72 2.73 10.59
CA VAL A 43 -3.22 1.40 10.22
C VAL A 43 -2.83 0.42 11.33
N GLY A 44 -3.81 -0.34 11.81
CA GLY A 44 -3.65 -1.34 12.86
C GLY A 44 -4.39 -2.63 12.53
N GLY A 45 -4.43 -3.55 13.51
CA GLY A 45 -5.08 -4.86 13.36
C GLY A 45 -4.14 -5.90 12.76
N ASP A 46 -4.63 -6.71 11.83
CA ASP A 46 -3.87 -7.80 11.19
C ASP A 46 -2.88 -7.27 10.15
N ILE A 47 -1.76 -6.73 10.65
CA ILE A 47 -0.67 -6.15 9.86
C ILE A 47 0.68 -6.71 10.32
N SER A 48 1.63 -6.85 9.38
CA SER A 48 2.96 -7.39 9.66
C SER A 48 4.08 -6.35 9.64
N ARG A 49 3.82 -5.13 9.15
CA ARG A 49 4.80 -4.03 9.08
C ARG A 49 4.33 -2.84 9.88
N THR A 50 5.03 -2.57 10.96
CA THR A 50 4.75 -1.48 11.89
C THR A 50 5.95 -0.55 11.99
N ASN A 51 5.76 0.70 12.41
CA ASN A 51 6.83 1.67 12.63
C ASN A 51 6.71 2.39 13.98
N VAL A 52 5.55 2.36 14.62
CA VAL A 52 5.34 2.93 15.96
C VAL A 52 4.51 1.95 16.80
N GLY A 53 5.18 1.24 17.69
CA GLY A 53 4.54 0.18 18.48
C GLY A 53 4.02 -0.96 17.59
N ASP A 54 2.74 -1.27 17.71
CA ASP A 54 2.01 -2.29 16.94
C ASP A 54 1.20 -1.67 15.77
N GLU A 55 1.50 -0.43 15.38
CA GLU A 55 0.79 0.30 14.34
C GLU A 55 1.72 0.72 13.20
N ALA A 56 1.16 0.81 12.00
CA ALA A 56 1.76 1.47 10.85
C ALA A 56 1.20 2.90 10.76
N ARG A 57 2.04 3.90 11.04
CA ARG A 57 1.67 5.31 11.00
C ARG A 57 2.27 6.01 9.79
N PHE A 58 1.46 6.78 9.11
CA PHE A 58 1.82 7.47 7.89
C PHE A 58 1.62 8.97 8.06
N ASP A 59 2.64 9.74 7.73
CA ASP A 59 2.52 11.17 7.51
C ASP A 59 2.19 11.47 6.03
N ARG A 60 2.09 12.75 5.68
CA ARG A 60 1.80 13.19 4.32
C ARG A 60 2.82 12.68 3.30
N THR A 61 4.10 12.84 3.61
CA THR A 61 5.21 12.49 2.70
C THR A 61 5.22 11.00 2.41
N MET A 62 4.98 10.17 3.42
CA MET A 62 4.90 8.71 3.27
C MET A 62 3.72 8.31 2.38
N LEU A 63 2.54 8.93 2.56
CA LEU A 63 1.36 8.65 1.73
C LEU A 63 1.57 9.10 0.28
N GLU A 64 2.20 10.26 0.05
CA GLU A 64 2.49 10.80 -1.29
C GLU A 64 3.56 9.97 -2.04
N ALA A 65 4.40 9.21 -1.32
CA ALA A 65 5.40 8.32 -1.91
C ALA A 65 4.83 6.96 -2.37
N LEU A 66 3.62 6.61 -1.97
CA LEU A 66 2.97 5.35 -2.36
C LEU A 66 2.43 5.40 -3.79
N PRO A 67 2.24 4.22 -4.44
CA PRO A 67 1.50 4.15 -5.69
C PRO A 67 0.17 4.89 -5.60
N ALA A 68 -0.03 5.87 -6.47
CA ALA A 68 -1.15 6.79 -6.42
C ALA A 68 -1.92 6.81 -7.74
N ARG A 69 -3.16 7.29 -7.69
CA ARG A 69 -4.01 7.46 -8.86
C ARG A 69 -4.73 8.81 -8.82
N THR A 70 -5.01 9.33 -10.01
CA THR A 70 -5.95 10.42 -10.22
C THR A 70 -7.29 9.85 -10.68
N ILE A 71 -8.37 10.23 -10.02
CA ILE A 71 -9.75 9.89 -10.40
C ILE A 71 -10.49 11.20 -10.72
N VAL A 72 -11.07 11.26 -11.92
CA VAL A 72 -11.97 12.36 -12.30
C VAL A 72 -13.38 11.82 -12.23
N THR A 73 -14.17 12.32 -11.29
CA THR A 73 -15.51 11.78 -11.01
C THR A 73 -16.39 12.81 -10.30
N SER A 74 -17.69 12.70 -10.52
CA SER A 74 -18.70 13.23 -9.60
C SER A 74 -18.80 12.32 -8.37
N THR A 75 -19.41 12.79 -7.32
CA THR A 75 -19.71 11.97 -6.14
C THR A 75 -21.14 12.27 -5.67
N PRO A 76 -21.76 11.43 -4.84
CA PRO A 76 -23.07 11.73 -4.24
C PRO A 76 -23.15 13.05 -3.48
N TRP A 77 -22.00 13.64 -3.10
CA TRP A 77 -21.89 14.90 -2.37
C TRP A 77 -21.37 16.07 -3.22
N HIS A 78 -20.74 15.76 -4.34
CA HIS A 78 -20.21 16.72 -5.32
C HIS A 78 -20.75 16.34 -6.69
N PRO A 79 -21.88 16.91 -7.13
CA PRO A 79 -22.52 16.53 -8.39
C PRO A 79 -21.70 16.93 -9.62
N GLU A 80 -20.80 17.90 -9.47
CA GLU A 80 -19.86 18.27 -10.52
C GLU A 80 -18.66 17.32 -10.51
N SER A 81 -18.15 17.00 -11.70
CA SER A 81 -16.96 16.18 -11.84
C SER A 81 -15.74 16.95 -11.32
N ASN A 82 -15.01 16.33 -10.39
CA ASN A 82 -13.79 16.87 -9.78
C ASN A 82 -12.64 15.91 -10.00
N ARG A 83 -11.43 16.47 -10.01
CA ARG A 83 -10.19 15.70 -10.07
C ARG A 83 -9.68 15.44 -8.67
N PHE A 84 -9.67 14.17 -8.27
CA PHE A 84 -9.15 13.74 -6.98
C PHE A 84 -7.82 13.00 -7.16
N GLU A 85 -6.91 13.18 -6.20
CA GLU A 85 -5.58 12.56 -6.22
C GLU A 85 -5.24 12.03 -4.84
N GLY A 86 -4.63 10.84 -4.81
CA GLY A 86 -4.15 10.22 -3.58
C GLY A 86 -3.60 8.81 -3.80
N PRO A 87 -3.00 8.21 -2.77
CA PRO A 87 -2.51 6.84 -2.85
C PRO A 87 -3.66 5.85 -3.06
N LEU A 88 -3.37 4.75 -3.75
CA LEU A 88 -4.25 3.60 -3.80
C LEU A 88 -4.42 3.05 -2.37
N ALA A 89 -5.67 2.78 -1.98
CA ALA A 89 -5.95 2.22 -0.66
C ALA A 89 -5.28 0.85 -0.47
N GLU A 90 -5.22 0.02 -1.52
CA GLU A 90 -4.48 -1.25 -1.48
C GLU A 90 -2.98 -1.05 -1.28
N ALA A 91 -2.38 0.02 -1.86
CA ALA A 91 -0.96 0.31 -1.69
C ALA A 91 -0.63 0.68 -0.23
N VAL A 92 -1.53 1.39 0.45
CA VAL A 92 -1.42 1.69 1.88
C VAL A 92 -1.47 0.40 2.71
N LEU A 93 -2.43 -0.49 2.42
CA LEU A 93 -2.56 -1.78 3.10
C LEU A 93 -1.33 -2.66 2.85
N HIS A 94 -0.84 -2.70 1.61
CA HIS A 94 0.37 -3.43 1.26
C HIS A 94 1.61 -2.88 1.99
N ALA A 95 1.76 -1.56 2.11
CA ALA A 95 2.85 -0.93 2.85
C ALA A 95 2.83 -1.32 4.34
N ALA A 96 1.64 -1.46 4.94
CA ALA A 96 1.46 -1.93 6.31
C ALA A 96 1.57 -3.46 6.44
N GLY A 97 1.70 -4.21 5.35
CA GLY A 97 1.71 -5.68 5.38
C GLY A 97 0.39 -6.26 5.88
N ALA A 98 -0.73 -5.72 5.42
CA ALA A 98 -2.06 -6.18 5.79
C ALA A 98 -2.38 -7.57 5.21
N GLU A 99 -2.87 -8.50 6.03
CA GLU A 99 -3.22 -9.87 5.63
C GLU A 99 -4.73 -10.14 5.72
N GLY A 100 -5.51 -9.21 6.27
CA GLY A 100 -6.96 -9.32 6.43
C GLY A 100 -7.74 -9.16 5.13
N ARG A 101 -9.01 -9.56 5.17
CA ARG A 101 -9.94 -9.46 4.02
C ARG A 101 -10.93 -8.30 4.13
N ARG A 102 -11.00 -7.66 5.25
CA ARG A 102 -11.88 -6.52 5.55
C ARG A 102 -11.12 -5.49 6.35
N VAL A 103 -11.48 -4.25 6.13
CA VAL A 103 -10.98 -3.15 6.94
C VAL A 103 -12.14 -2.38 7.54
N ARG A 104 -11.95 -1.90 8.75
CA ARG A 104 -12.79 -0.89 9.34
C ARG A 104 -12.08 0.45 9.18
N VAL A 105 -12.70 1.32 8.41
CA VAL A 105 -12.20 2.67 8.18
C VAL A 105 -12.92 3.61 9.13
N ILE A 106 -12.16 4.42 9.86
CA ILE A 106 -12.64 5.28 10.94
C ILE A 106 -12.29 6.73 10.63
N ALA A 107 -13.27 7.60 10.80
CA ALA A 107 -13.18 9.04 10.61
C ALA A 107 -12.90 9.78 11.91
N LEU A 108 -12.41 11.02 11.80
CA LEU A 108 -12.16 11.93 12.94
C LEU A 108 -13.38 12.17 13.83
N ASN A 109 -14.59 12.11 13.27
CA ASN A 109 -15.85 12.29 14.01
C ASN A 109 -16.40 11.00 14.63
N GLY A 110 -15.66 9.88 14.54
CA GLY A 110 -16.04 8.58 15.05
C GLY A 110 -16.97 7.77 14.13
N PHE A 111 -17.32 8.28 12.94
CA PHE A 111 -18.01 7.45 11.94
C PHE A 111 -17.10 6.33 11.47
N GLU A 112 -17.66 5.14 11.31
CA GLU A 112 -16.91 3.98 10.83
C GLU A 112 -17.69 3.15 9.81
N ALA A 113 -16.98 2.55 8.88
CA ALA A 113 -17.54 1.62 7.91
C ALA A 113 -16.64 0.41 7.70
N MET A 114 -17.27 -0.77 7.51
CA MET A 114 -16.57 -1.98 7.09
C MET A 114 -16.49 -2.03 5.57
N ILE A 115 -15.29 -2.21 5.05
CA ILE A 115 -15.01 -2.28 3.61
C ILE A 115 -14.30 -3.59 3.31
N PRO A 116 -14.77 -4.40 2.34
CA PRO A 116 -13.98 -5.52 1.84
C PRO A 116 -12.70 -5.03 1.15
N VAL A 117 -11.55 -5.65 1.42
CA VAL A 117 -10.28 -5.31 0.74
C VAL A 117 -10.41 -5.46 -0.78
N SER A 118 -11.21 -6.44 -1.24
CA SER A 118 -11.50 -6.64 -2.66
C SER A 118 -12.15 -5.43 -3.37
N ASP A 119 -12.78 -4.51 -2.65
CA ASP A 119 -13.27 -3.27 -3.26
C ASP A 119 -12.09 -2.38 -3.72
N PHE A 120 -11.02 -2.34 -2.91
CA PHE A 120 -9.84 -1.54 -3.21
C PHE A 120 -9.11 -2.03 -4.46
N GLU A 121 -8.92 -3.35 -4.56
CA GLU A 121 -8.30 -4.00 -5.71
C GLU A 121 -9.15 -3.86 -6.98
N ARG A 122 -10.47 -4.11 -6.85
CA ARG A 122 -11.37 -4.17 -8.00
C ARG A 122 -11.64 -2.82 -8.65
N TYR A 123 -11.68 -1.76 -7.86
CA TYR A 123 -12.11 -0.43 -8.30
C TYR A 123 -10.99 0.61 -8.24
N ASP A 124 -9.75 0.20 -7.89
CA ASP A 124 -8.63 1.13 -7.69
C ASP A 124 -9.01 2.31 -6.78
N VAL A 125 -9.66 2.01 -5.66
CA VAL A 125 -10.08 3.00 -4.67
C VAL A 125 -8.88 3.75 -4.12
N ILE A 126 -8.99 5.08 -4.00
CA ILE A 126 -7.92 5.91 -3.44
C ILE A 126 -8.30 6.47 -2.06
N LEU A 127 -7.29 6.78 -1.28
CA LEU A 127 -7.41 7.72 -0.17
C LEU A 127 -7.11 9.11 -0.72
N ALA A 128 -8.15 9.81 -1.21
CA ALA A 128 -7.98 11.12 -1.82
C ALA A 128 -7.44 12.12 -0.80
N MET A 129 -6.35 12.77 -1.16
CA MET A 129 -5.68 13.81 -0.36
C MET A 129 -5.87 15.20 -0.95
N GLN A 130 -6.11 15.27 -2.26
CA GLN A 130 -6.27 16.51 -3.00
C GLN A 130 -7.53 16.47 -3.85
N ARG A 131 -8.16 17.64 -4.03
CA ARG A 131 -9.25 17.88 -4.97
C ARG A 131 -8.89 19.10 -5.83
N ASN A 132 -8.90 18.94 -7.15
CA ASN A 132 -8.55 19.96 -8.13
C ASN A 132 -7.19 20.62 -7.85
N GLY A 133 -6.17 19.79 -7.47
CA GLY A 133 -4.81 20.20 -7.18
C GLY A 133 -4.60 20.91 -5.84
N THR A 134 -5.64 20.94 -4.98
CA THR A 134 -5.56 21.56 -3.65
C THR A 134 -5.76 20.52 -2.55
N PRO A 135 -4.94 20.51 -1.49
CA PRO A 135 -5.16 19.64 -0.34
C PRO A 135 -6.55 19.79 0.25
N MET A 136 -7.19 18.67 0.56
CA MET A 136 -8.55 18.67 1.11
C MET A 136 -8.52 19.04 2.59
N PRO A 137 -9.16 20.13 3.01
CA PRO A 137 -9.26 20.49 4.42
C PRO A 137 -10.28 19.60 5.14
N ILE A 138 -10.16 19.47 6.46
CA ILE A 138 -11.07 18.67 7.31
C ILE A 138 -12.53 19.07 7.09
N ARG A 139 -12.82 20.38 6.99
CA ARG A 139 -14.18 20.89 6.75
C ARG A 139 -14.78 20.51 5.39
N ASP A 140 -13.96 19.97 4.49
CA ASP A 140 -14.33 19.64 3.12
C ASP A 140 -13.76 18.26 2.76
N PHE A 141 -14.24 17.23 3.46
CA PHE A 141 -13.94 15.80 3.33
C PHE A 141 -12.50 15.36 3.63
N GLY A 142 -11.53 16.28 3.86
CA GLY A 142 -10.14 15.94 4.18
C GLY A 142 -9.92 15.53 5.64
N PRO A 143 -8.69 15.15 5.99
CA PRO A 143 -7.51 15.14 5.14
C PRO A 143 -7.45 13.96 4.16
N LEU A 144 -8.20 12.89 4.41
CA LEU A 144 -8.27 11.69 3.60
C LEU A 144 -9.73 11.30 3.35
N PHE A 145 -10.03 10.92 2.11
CA PHE A 145 -11.35 10.49 1.69
C PHE A 145 -11.27 9.18 0.91
N VAL A 146 -11.97 8.13 1.36
CA VAL A 146 -12.12 6.87 0.62
C VAL A 146 -12.97 7.15 -0.61
N LEU A 147 -12.34 7.25 -1.77
CA LEU A 147 -12.99 7.65 -3.01
C LEU A 147 -13.05 6.50 -4.01
N TYR A 148 -14.27 6.18 -4.40
CA TYR A 148 -14.59 5.26 -5.50
C TYR A 148 -14.76 6.02 -6.82
N PRO A 149 -14.42 5.39 -7.98
CA PRO A 149 -14.55 6.00 -9.31
C PRO A 149 -15.99 5.92 -9.83
N PHE A 150 -16.92 6.69 -9.26
CA PHE A 150 -18.36 6.60 -9.50
C PHE A 150 -18.76 6.79 -10.97
N ASP A 151 -18.12 7.74 -11.69
CA ASP A 151 -18.48 8.00 -13.10
C ASP A 151 -18.01 6.88 -14.02
N ALA A 152 -16.90 6.20 -13.68
CA ALA A 152 -16.40 5.05 -14.43
C ALA A 152 -17.19 3.77 -14.14
N HIS A 153 -17.86 3.70 -12.99
CA HIS A 153 -18.58 2.55 -12.47
C HIS A 153 -19.95 2.96 -11.92
N PRO A 154 -20.96 3.21 -12.79
CA PRO A 154 -22.28 3.65 -12.34
C PRO A 154 -22.97 2.68 -11.36
N GLU A 155 -22.60 1.39 -11.37
CA GLU A 155 -23.06 0.39 -10.42
C GLU A 155 -22.63 0.65 -8.97
N LEU A 156 -21.64 1.53 -8.75
CA LEU A 156 -21.18 1.93 -7.43
C LEU A 156 -22.10 2.98 -6.76
N VAL A 157 -23.03 3.58 -7.49
CA VAL A 157 -23.98 4.55 -6.94
C VAL A 157 -25.06 3.84 -6.13
N THR A 158 -24.66 3.24 -5.00
CA THR A 158 -25.53 2.52 -4.06
C THR A 158 -25.37 3.07 -2.66
N GLU A 159 -26.35 2.81 -1.80
CA GLU A 159 -26.28 3.19 -0.39
C GLU A 159 -25.06 2.54 0.31
N ALA A 160 -24.79 1.27 0.02
CA ALA A 160 -23.66 0.55 0.61
C ALA A 160 -22.30 1.21 0.27
N ILE A 161 -22.08 1.61 -0.98
CA ILE A 161 -20.84 2.27 -1.39
C ILE A 161 -20.78 3.69 -0.85
N ARG A 162 -21.91 4.39 -0.74
CA ARG A 162 -21.95 5.69 -0.05
C ARG A 162 -21.49 5.59 1.40
N PHE A 163 -21.92 4.58 2.14
CA PHE A 163 -21.44 4.32 3.50
C PHE A 163 -19.94 3.97 3.56
N ARG A 164 -19.42 3.26 2.56
CA ARG A 164 -18.00 2.90 2.46
C ARG A 164 -17.12 4.07 2.04
N SER A 165 -17.68 5.11 1.44
CA SER A 165 -16.95 6.32 1.03
C SER A 165 -16.74 7.25 2.23
N VAL A 166 -15.95 6.79 3.19
CA VAL A 166 -15.67 7.51 4.44
C VAL A 166 -14.78 8.70 4.17
N TRP A 167 -15.18 9.88 4.67
CA TRP A 167 -14.35 11.10 4.66
C TRP A 167 -13.79 11.42 6.03
N GLN A 168 -12.80 12.32 6.10
CA GLN A 168 -12.07 12.65 7.32
C GLN A 168 -11.39 11.43 7.95
N VAL A 169 -10.91 10.51 7.11
CA VAL A 169 -10.28 9.27 7.57
C VAL A 169 -8.99 9.60 8.32
N ASN A 170 -8.80 8.94 9.47
CA ASN A 170 -7.57 9.00 10.25
C ASN A 170 -7.08 7.61 10.71
N ARG A 171 -7.93 6.57 10.61
CA ARG A 171 -7.57 5.23 11.05
C ARG A 171 -8.18 4.14 10.16
N ILE A 172 -7.42 3.07 9.97
CA ILE A 172 -7.86 1.83 9.33
C ILE A 172 -7.48 0.66 10.25
N GLU A 173 -8.44 -0.22 10.55
CA GLU A 173 -8.21 -1.47 11.27
C GLU A 173 -8.42 -2.65 10.33
N VAL A 174 -7.43 -3.53 10.22
CA VAL A 174 -7.43 -4.72 9.35
C VAL A 174 -7.93 -5.94 10.11
N TYR A 175 -8.81 -6.78 9.45
CA TYR A 175 -9.41 -8.00 10.01
C TYR A 175 -9.39 -9.15 9.00
#